data_13bcb4ee1040ddea5c73fd63f61ec2ae
#
_entry.id   13bcb4ee1040ddea5c73fd63f61ec2ae
#
_cell.length_a   1.000
_cell.length_b   1.000
_cell.length_c   1.000
_cell.angle_alpha   90.00
_cell.angle_beta   90.00
_cell.angle_gamma   90.00
#
_symmetry.space_group_name_H-M   'P 1'
#
loop_
_entity.id
_entity.type
_entity.pdbx_description
1 polymer ?
#
loop_
_entity_poly.entity_id
_entity_poly.type
_entity_poly.pdbx_seq_one_letter_code
_entity_poly.pdbx_strand_id
1 'polypeptide(L)'
;MWRAALVFLVAGTAQAENPLPFDLGGPYALVDQYGDTRTQADPDGRAQLLFFGYANCQNICSAALPLMADVVDILNAEGISITPVMITVAPDQDRVETMGAPLAVVHEDFIGLTGDENALQTAYDAFSVEVEPLFQDPEYGWIYSHGSFVHLLDASGEMLTLLPPILDTDRTAEIVRAYLAPQG
;
A
#
# COMPACT_ATOMS: atom_id res chain seq x y z
N MET A 1 -26.02 9.42 -56.94
CA MET A 1 -26.44 9.17 -55.57
C MET A 1 -25.29 8.42 -54.86
N TRP A 2 -24.41 9.16 -54.16
CA TRP A 2 -23.30 8.58 -53.41
C TRP A 2 -23.74 8.37 -51.96
N ARG A 3 -23.73 7.12 -51.50
CA ARG A 3 -23.99 6.80 -50.10
C ARG A 3 -22.65 6.85 -49.35
N ALA A 4 -22.48 7.83 -48.49
CA ALA A 4 -21.36 7.87 -47.54
C ALA A 4 -21.63 6.84 -46.42
N ALA A 5 -20.74 5.86 -46.31
CA ALA A 5 -20.74 4.95 -45.20
C ALA A 5 -19.97 5.57 -44.01
N LEU A 6 -20.66 5.87 -42.93
CA LEU A 6 -20.02 6.25 -41.66
C LEU A 6 -19.42 4.99 -41.02
N VAL A 7 -18.12 4.96 -40.91
CA VAL A 7 -17.40 3.96 -40.11
C VAL A 7 -17.30 4.46 -38.67
N PHE A 8 -18.01 3.85 -37.75
CA PHE A 8 -17.83 4.09 -36.31
C PHE A 8 -16.57 3.35 -35.85
N LEU A 9 -15.52 4.10 -35.52
CA LEU A 9 -14.42 3.56 -34.75
C LEU A 9 -14.89 3.38 -33.30
N VAL A 10 -15.05 2.15 -32.86
CA VAL A 10 -15.20 1.81 -31.44
C VAL A 10 -13.79 1.83 -30.86
N ALA A 11 -13.46 2.87 -30.11
CA ALA A 11 -12.27 2.88 -29.29
C ALA A 11 -12.50 1.89 -28.14
N GLY A 12 -11.92 0.70 -28.24
CA GLY A 12 -11.84 -0.25 -27.13
C GLY A 12 -10.95 0.34 -26.05
N THR A 13 -11.47 0.56 -24.87
CA THR A 13 -10.66 0.80 -23.68
C THR A 13 -9.88 -0.49 -23.40
N ALA A 14 -8.58 -0.47 -23.63
CA ALA A 14 -7.70 -1.52 -23.12
C ALA A 14 -7.72 -1.41 -21.60
N GLN A 15 -8.41 -2.34 -20.92
CA GLN A 15 -8.22 -2.56 -19.50
C GLN A 15 -6.82 -3.14 -19.35
N ALA A 16 -6.02 -2.53 -18.47
CA ALA A 16 -4.77 -3.12 -18.04
C ALA A 16 -5.12 -4.45 -17.35
N GLU A 17 -4.78 -5.57 -17.98
CA GLU A 17 -4.91 -6.87 -17.33
C GLU A 17 -3.96 -6.89 -16.13
N ASN A 18 -4.48 -7.27 -14.96
CA ASN A 18 -3.66 -7.47 -13.78
C ASN A 18 -2.55 -8.48 -14.11
N PRO A 19 -1.26 -8.09 -14.04
CA PRO A 19 -0.15 -8.97 -14.43
C PRO A 19 0.08 -10.13 -13.44
N LEU A 20 -0.57 -10.12 -12.28
CA LEU A 20 -0.46 -11.19 -11.30
C LEU A 20 -1.35 -12.38 -11.67
N PRO A 21 -0.89 -13.62 -11.49
CA PRO A 21 -1.65 -14.83 -11.84
C PRO A 21 -2.81 -15.14 -10.88
N PHE A 22 -3.08 -14.28 -9.93
CA PHE A 22 -4.12 -14.40 -8.92
C PHE A 22 -4.62 -13.01 -8.53
N ASP A 23 -5.86 -12.95 -8.08
CA ASP A 23 -6.45 -11.70 -7.61
C ASP A 23 -5.88 -11.37 -6.21
N LEU A 24 -5.20 -10.25 -6.11
CA LEU A 24 -4.74 -9.65 -4.87
C LEU A 24 -5.29 -8.24 -4.75
N GLY A 25 -5.59 -7.84 -3.52
CA GLY A 25 -6.22 -6.57 -3.25
C GLY A 25 -7.74 -6.70 -3.21
N GLY A 26 -8.38 -5.67 -2.71
CA GLY A 26 -9.83 -5.65 -2.57
C GLY A 26 -10.29 -4.59 -1.58
N PRO A 27 -11.60 -4.43 -1.42
CA PRO A 27 -12.16 -3.40 -0.58
C PRO A 27 -11.91 -3.68 0.91
N TYR A 28 -11.53 -2.64 1.63
CA TYR A 28 -11.50 -2.61 3.09
C TYR A 28 -12.04 -1.25 3.58
N ALA A 29 -12.36 -1.18 4.88
CA ALA A 29 -12.69 0.05 5.58
C ALA A 29 -11.99 0.04 6.93
N LEU A 30 -10.98 0.88 7.09
CA LEU A 30 -10.16 1.00 8.29
C LEU A 30 -10.16 2.46 8.76
N VAL A 31 -9.53 2.73 9.90
CA VAL A 31 -9.45 4.08 10.47
C VAL A 31 -7.98 4.50 10.50
N ASP A 32 -7.69 5.73 10.05
CA ASP A 32 -6.34 6.26 10.08
C ASP A 32 -5.96 6.88 11.43
N GLN A 33 -4.71 7.32 11.56
CA GLN A 33 -4.20 7.96 12.78
C GLN A 33 -4.85 9.29 13.13
N TYR A 34 -5.72 9.82 12.27
CA TYR A 34 -6.49 11.05 12.53
C TYR A 34 -7.93 10.76 12.91
N GLY A 35 -8.37 9.49 12.86
CA GLY A 35 -9.73 9.05 13.15
C GLY A 35 -10.66 9.06 11.93
N ASP A 36 -10.12 9.27 10.73
CA ASP A 36 -10.90 9.28 9.50
C ASP A 36 -10.99 7.88 8.90
N THR A 37 -12.15 7.56 8.31
CA THR A 37 -12.34 6.29 7.61
C THR A 37 -11.61 6.31 6.27
N ARG A 38 -10.80 5.27 6.03
CA ARG A 38 -10.04 5.05 4.79
C ARG A 38 -10.44 3.73 4.16
N THR A 39 -10.49 3.74 2.84
CA THR A 39 -10.71 2.56 2.01
C THR A 39 -9.47 2.25 1.19
N GLN A 40 -9.52 1.23 0.33
CA GLN A 40 -8.43 0.91 -0.59
C GLN A 40 -8.11 2.06 -1.58
N ALA A 41 -9.10 2.91 -1.90
CA ALA A 41 -8.86 4.05 -2.78
C ALA A 41 -8.22 5.22 -2.01
N ASP A 42 -7.21 5.85 -2.60
CA ASP A 42 -6.60 7.06 -2.06
C ASP A 42 -7.54 8.26 -2.24
N PRO A 43 -7.88 9.03 -1.18
CA PRO A 43 -8.82 10.13 -1.26
C PRO A 43 -8.33 11.30 -2.11
N ASP A 44 -7.02 11.43 -2.30
CA ASP A 44 -6.39 12.48 -3.09
C ASP A 44 -6.07 12.02 -4.53
N GLY A 45 -6.45 10.77 -4.87
CA GLY A 45 -6.25 10.20 -6.20
C GLY A 45 -4.79 9.89 -6.53
N ARG A 46 -3.99 9.56 -5.53
CA ARG A 46 -2.59 9.15 -5.68
C ARG A 46 -2.46 7.63 -5.68
N ALA A 47 -1.44 7.13 -6.34
CA ALA A 47 -1.00 5.74 -6.17
C ALA A 47 -0.52 5.52 -4.72
N GLN A 48 -0.45 4.25 -4.29
CA GLN A 48 -0.11 3.92 -2.91
C GLN A 48 0.99 2.86 -2.84
N LEU A 49 1.92 3.02 -1.89
CA LEU A 49 2.77 1.96 -1.40
C LEU A 49 2.16 1.43 -0.11
N LEU A 50 1.60 0.23 -0.13
CA LEU A 50 0.92 -0.37 1.00
C LEU A 50 1.77 -1.49 1.61
N PHE A 51 1.91 -1.47 2.93
CA PHE A 51 2.63 -2.49 3.71
C PHE A 51 1.81 -2.93 4.92
N PHE A 52 1.85 -4.23 5.20
CA PHE A 52 1.30 -4.79 6.43
C PHE A 52 2.41 -4.93 7.46
N GLY A 53 2.28 -4.24 8.59
CA GLY A 53 3.31 -4.18 9.61
C GLY A 53 2.83 -3.50 10.88
N TYR A 54 3.74 -2.97 11.67
CA TYR A 54 3.40 -2.16 12.85
C TYR A 54 4.43 -1.04 13.09
N ALA A 55 3.96 0.06 13.65
CA ALA A 55 4.69 1.32 13.66
C ALA A 55 6.00 1.29 14.48
N ASN A 56 6.06 0.46 15.51
CA ASN A 56 7.23 0.33 16.40
C ASN A 56 8.04 -0.96 16.17
N CYS A 57 8.03 -1.50 14.97
CA CYS A 57 8.80 -2.70 14.66
C CYS A 57 10.32 -2.45 14.68
N GLN A 58 10.99 -3.00 15.68
CA GLN A 58 12.46 -2.89 15.85
C GLN A 58 13.24 -4.02 15.14
N ASN A 59 12.56 -4.92 14.41
CA ASN A 59 13.13 -6.08 13.76
C ASN A 59 13.03 -6.02 12.21
N ILE A 60 12.89 -7.14 11.55
CA ILE A 60 12.95 -7.32 10.07
C ILE A 60 11.97 -6.41 9.31
N CYS A 61 10.83 -6.05 9.89
CA CYS A 61 9.91 -5.07 9.31
C CYS A 61 10.51 -3.65 9.24
N SER A 62 11.57 -3.39 10.00
CA SER A 62 12.27 -2.09 10.02
C SER A 62 12.90 -1.70 8.68
N ALA A 63 12.98 -2.61 7.71
CA ALA A 63 13.52 -2.29 6.38
C ALA A 63 12.46 -1.75 5.41
N ALA A 64 11.19 -2.19 5.52
CA ALA A 64 10.16 -1.82 4.55
C ALA A 64 9.71 -0.36 4.69
N LEU A 65 9.45 0.11 5.91
CA LEU A 65 8.99 1.49 6.11
C LEU A 65 10.05 2.53 5.68
N PRO A 66 11.35 2.43 6.06
CA PRO A 66 12.38 3.32 5.53
C PRO A 66 12.54 3.24 4.01
N LEU A 67 12.49 2.03 3.42
CA LEU A 67 12.52 1.87 1.96
C LEU A 67 11.37 2.62 1.29
N MET A 68 10.15 2.50 1.83
CA MET A 68 9.00 3.23 1.32
C MET A 68 9.18 4.75 1.44
N ALA A 69 9.71 5.24 2.56
CA ALA A 69 10.02 6.65 2.79
C ALA A 69 10.99 7.18 1.73
N ASP A 70 12.12 6.49 1.55
CA ASP A 70 13.14 6.87 0.57
C ASP A 70 12.59 6.87 -0.87
N VAL A 71 11.74 5.90 -1.22
CA VAL A 71 11.08 5.83 -2.54
C VAL A 71 10.11 6.99 -2.72
N VAL A 72 9.34 7.35 -1.69
CA VAL A 72 8.43 8.50 -1.70
C VAL A 72 9.22 9.79 -1.94
N ASP A 73 10.34 10.00 -1.25
CA ASP A 73 11.20 11.17 -1.43
C ASP A 73 11.72 11.29 -2.87
N ILE A 74 12.22 10.18 -3.43
CA ILE A 74 12.71 10.15 -4.83
C ILE A 74 11.59 10.53 -5.80
N LEU A 75 10.42 9.92 -5.67
CA LEU A 75 9.31 10.16 -6.58
C LEU A 75 8.73 11.56 -6.44
N ASN A 76 8.60 12.07 -5.22
CA ASN A 76 8.17 13.45 -4.95
C ASN A 76 9.12 14.48 -5.58
N ALA A 77 10.43 14.25 -5.54
CA ALA A 77 11.43 15.10 -6.20
C ALA A 77 11.27 15.14 -7.73
N GLU A 78 10.66 14.11 -8.31
CA GLU A 78 10.34 13.99 -9.74
C GLU A 78 8.93 14.49 -10.09
N GLY A 79 8.15 14.93 -9.08
CA GLY A 79 6.78 15.40 -9.26
C GLY A 79 5.73 14.27 -9.33
N ILE A 80 6.10 13.05 -8.92
CA ILE A 80 5.21 11.89 -8.82
C ILE A 80 4.82 11.73 -7.35
N SER A 81 3.59 12.14 -7.01
CA SER A 81 3.07 11.97 -5.65
C SER A 81 2.50 10.57 -5.44
N ILE A 82 2.94 9.90 -4.36
CA ILE A 82 2.51 8.57 -3.94
C ILE A 82 2.30 8.56 -2.43
N THR A 83 1.27 7.85 -1.96
CA THR A 83 0.94 7.77 -0.53
C THR A 83 1.56 6.51 0.08
N PRO A 84 2.46 6.62 1.08
CA PRO A 84 2.90 5.47 1.85
C PRO A 84 1.83 5.11 2.90
N VAL A 85 1.37 3.85 2.88
CA VAL A 85 0.30 3.35 3.76
C VAL A 85 0.81 2.15 4.53
N MET A 86 0.56 2.12 5.83
CA MET A 86 0.79 0.95 6.68
C MET A 86 -0.53 0.48 7.29
N ILE A 87 -0.93 -0.76 7.03
CA ILE A 87 -2.01 -1.43 7.77
C ILE A 87 -1.38 -2.20 8.92
N THR A 88 -1.84 -1.91 10.14
CA THR A 88 -1.26 -2.58 11.33
C THR A 88 -1.60 -4.06 11.39
N VAL A 89 -0.64 -4.86 11.85
CA VAL A 89 -0.81 -6.26 12.26
C VAL A 89 -0.78 -6.42 13.79
N ALA A 90 -0.64 -5.32 14.51
CA ALA A 90 -0.57 -5.28 15.98
C ALA A 90 -1.54 -4.22 16.55
N PRO A 91 -2.87 -4.38 16.39
CA PRO A 91 -3.85 -3.34 16.73
C PRO A 91 -3.88 -2.97 18.22
N ASP A 92 -3.42 -3.84 19.10
CA ASP A 92 -3.26 -3.54 20.52
C ASP A 92 -2.19 -2.47 20.79
N GLN A 93 -1.19 -2.39 19.94
CA GLN A 93 -0.08 -1.42 20.00
C GLN A 93 -0.36 -0.21 19.13
N ASP A 94 -0.81 -0.43 17.90
CA ASP A 94 -1.06 0.59 16.88
C ASP A 94 -2.54 1.00 16.89
N ARG A 95 -2.86 1.92 17.75
CA ARG A 95 -4.17 2.58 17.82
C ARG A 95 -4.13 3.95 17.16
N VAL A 96 -5.28 4.54 16.91
CA VAL A 96 -5.42 5.88 16.34
C VAL A 96 -4.51 6.89 17.06
N GLU A 97 -4.44 6.82 18.39
CA GLU A 97 -3.68 7.78 19.20
C GLU A 97 -2.18 7.47 19.28
N THR A 98 -1.75 6.27 18.91
CA THR A 98 -0.36 5.81 19.17
C THR A 98 0.48 5.63 17.93
N MET A 99 -0.10 5.30 16.76
CA MET A 99 0.69 4.95 15.58
C MET A 99 1.21 6.15 14.79
N GLY A 100 0.55 7.32 14.89
CA GLY A 100 0.93 8.48 14.08
C GLY A 100 2.33 9.02 14.38
N ALA A 101 2.71 9.13 15.66
CA ALA A 101 4.01 9.69 16.03
C ALA A 101 5.20 8.83 15.57
N PRO A 102 5.22 7.49 15.76
CA PRO A 102 6.28 6.64 15.22
C PRO A 102 6.38 6.69 13.69
N LEU A 103 5.25 6.69 12.99
CA LEU A 103 5.23 6.76 11.53
C LEU A 103 5.78 8.09 11.01
N ALA A 104 5.42 9.20 11.64
CA ALA A 104 5.91 10.53 11.28
C ALA A 104 7.44 10.68 11.50
N VAL A 105 8.04 9.88 12.37
CA VAL A 105 9.52 9.82 12.52
C VAL A 105 10.16 9.15 11.29
N VAL A 106 9.47 8.20 10.67
CA VAL A 106 9.96 7.55 9.44
C VAL A 106 9.78 8.49 8.25
N HIS A 107 8.55 8.98 8.04
CA HIS A 107 8.23 9.98 7.02
C HIS A 107 6.87 10.64 7.33
N GLU A 108 6.77 11.96 7.14
CA GLU A 108 5.58 12.74 7.51
C GLU A 108 4.31 12.36 6.72
N ASP A 109 4.45 11.84 5.50
CA ASP A 109 3.34 11.44 4.63
C ASP A 109 2.76 10.06 4.94
N PHE A 110 3.33 9.29 5.89
CA PHE A 110 2.78 7.99 6.23
C PHE A 110 1.35 8.07 6.74
N ILE A 111 0.52 7.21 6.16
CA ILE A 111 -0.82 6.94 6.66
C ILE A 111 -0.80 5.56 7.33
N GLY A 112 -1.05 5.54 8.65
CA GLY A 112 -1.24 4.31 9.41
C GLY A 112 -2.72 3.98 9.50
N LEU A 113 -3.08 2.72 9.25
CA LEU A 113 -4.46 2.24 9.30
C LEU A 113 -4.62 1.17 10.37
N THR A 114 -5.66 1.30 11.15
CA THR A 114 -6.08 0.34 12.19
C THR A 114 -7.59 0.11 12.12
N GLY A 115 -8.10 -0.81 12.93
CA GLY A 115 -9.52 -1.11 12.98
C GLY A 115 -9.84 -2.18 14.00
N ASP A 116 -11.10 -2.60 14.06
CA ASP A 116 -11.46 -3.80 14.80
C ASP A 116 -10.95 -5.07 14.10
N GLU A 117 -11.01 -6.19 14.84
CA GLU A 117 -10.50 -7.48 14.37
C GLU A 117 -11.12 -7.90 13.02
N ASN A 118 -12.44 -7.69 12.82
CA ASN A 118 -13.13 -8.08 11.58
C ASN A 118 -12.71 -7.19 10.40
N ALA A 119 -12.56 -5.90 10.64
CA ALA A 119 -12.14 -4.95 9.62
C ALA A 119 -10.69 -5.21 9.17
N LEU A 120 -9.79 -5.48 10.12
CA LEU A 120 -8.42 -5.87 9.83
C LEU A 120 -8.33 -7.22 9.11
N GLN A 121 -9.10 -8.22 9.55
CA GLN A 121 -9.14 -9.52 8.89
C GLN A 121 -9.62 -9.40 7.45
N THR A 122 -10.62 -8.53 7.19
CA THR A 122 -11.07 -8.26 5.81
C THR A 122 -9.94 -7.72 4.95
N ALA A 123 -9.12 -6.81 5.47
CA ALA A 123 -7.95 -6.30 4.75
C ALA A 123 -6.87 -7.38 4.55
N TYR A 124 -6.58 -8.19 5.57
CA TYR A 124 -5.60 -9.29 5.46
C TYR A 124 -6.04 -10.31 4.40
N ASP A 125 -7.30 -10.72 4.42
CA ASP A 125 -7.85 -11.69 3.45
C ASP A 125 -7.78 -11.13 2.02
N ALA A 126 -8.14 -9.86 1.81
CA ALA A 126 -8.10 -9.20 0.51
C ALA A 126 -6.69 -9.19 -0.10
N PHE A 127 -5.65 -9.06 0.72
CA PHE A 127 -4.26 -9.03 0.27
C PHE A 127 -3.51 -10.35 0.50
N SER A 128 -4.22 -11.42 0.91
CA SER A 128 -3.65 -12.74 1.21
C SER A 128 -2.49 -12.66 2.21
N VAL A 129 -2.63 -11.82 3.23
CA VAL A 129 -1.66 -11.65 4.30
C VAL A 129 -2.05 -12.52 5.49
N GLU A 130 -1.18 -13.47 5.84
CA GLU A 130 -1.32 -14.26 7.06
C GLU A 130 -0.63 -13.54 8.21
N VAL A 131 -1.36 -13.33 9.31
CA VAL A 131 -0.85 -12.69 10.52
C VAL A 131 -0.93 -13.68 11.67
N GLU A 132 0.23 -14.05 12.23
CA GLU A 132 0.31 -15.00 13.34
C GLU A 132 1.17 -14.45 14.48
N PRO A 133 0.71 -14.51 15.75
CA PRO A 133 1.54 -14.17 16.88
C PRO A 133 2.63 -15.24 17.07
N LEU A 134 3.89 -14.81 17.17
CA LEU A 134 5.05 -15.69 17.32
C LEU A 134 5.45 -15.84 18.79
N PHE A 135 5.74 -14.74 19.46
CA PHE A 135 6.14 -14.71 20.86
C PHE A 135 5.90 -13.31 21.44
N GLN A 136 5.92 -13.26 22.77
CA GLN A 136 5.84 -11.98 23.49
C GLN A 136 7.23 -11.53 23.90
N ASP A 137 7.66 -10.38 23.38
CA ASP A 137 8.87 -9.71 23.80
C ASP A 137 8.59 -8.84 25.03
N PRO A 138 9.46 -8.86 26.07
CA PRO A 138 9.24 -8.07 27.29
C PRO A 138 9.23 -6.55 27.10
N GLU A 139 9.91 -6.05 26.07
CA GLU A 139 10.04 -4.61 25.77
C GLU A 139 9.06 -4.15 24.69
N TYR A 140 8.87 -4.99 23.65
CA TYR A 140 8.13 -4.61 22.44
C TYR A 140 6.73 -5.27 22.33
N GLY A 141 6.32 -6.09 23.30
CA GLY A 141 5.03 -6.77 23.28
C GLY A 141 4.97 -7.96 22.32
N TRP A 142 3.82 -8.22 21.74
CA TRP A 142 3.66 -9.31 20.79
C TRP A 142 4.41 -9.06 19.49
N ILE A 143 5.17 -10.05 19.05
CA ILE A 143 5.84 -10.09 17.74
C ILE A 143 5.02 -11.00 16.83
N TYR A 144 4.72 -10.50 15.65
CA TYR A 144 3.89 -11.18 14.66
C TYR A 144 4.69 -11.60 13.43
N SER A 145 4.33 -12.76 12.87
CA SER A 145 4.63 -13.11 11.48
C SER A 145 3.65 -12.40 10.59
N HIS A 146 4.13 -11.79 9.51
CA HIS A 146 3.32 -11.13 8.50
C HIS A 146 4.07 -11.09 7.16
N GLY A 147 3.36 -10.77 6.09
CA GLY A 147 3.97 -10.61 4.77
C GLY A 147 5.02 -9.49 4.73
N SER A 148 6.06 -9.68 3.93
CA SER A 148 7.17 -8.71 3.80
C SER A 148 7.13 -7.86 2.53
N PHE A 149 6.21 -8.13 1.60
CA PHE A 149 6.11 -7.38 0.36
C PHE A 149 5.45 -6.03 0.57
N VAL A 150 5.96 -5.02 -0.15
CA VAL A 150 5.25 -3.76 -0.33
C VAL A 150 4.35 -3.91 -1.57
N HIS A 151 3.09 -3.54 -1.44
CA HIS A 151 2.09 -3.60 -2.48
C HIS A 151 2.01 -2.25 -3.18
N LEU A 152 2.23 -2.20 -4.49
CA LEU A 152 1.96 -1.00 -5.27
C LEU A 152 0.51 -1.04 -5.76
N LEU A 153 -0.27 -0.03 -5.39
CA LEU A 153 -1.65 0.15 -5.81
C LEU A 153 -1.78 1.41 -6.65
N ASP A 154 -2.72 1.40 -7.57
CA ASP A 154 -3.14 2.63 -8.22
C ASP A 154 -4.04 3.49 -7.30
N ALA A 155 -4.50 4.63 -7.80
CA ALA A 155 -5.35 5.57 -7.05
C ALA A 155 -6.72 4.97 -6.64
N SER A 156 -7.21 3.99 -7.36
CA SER A 156 -8.48 3.29 -7.05
C SER A 156 -8.30 2.17 -6.03
N GLY A 157 -7.06 1.79 -5.73
CA GLY A 157 -6.71 0.68 -4.86
C GLY A 157 -6.56 -0.66 -5.60
N GLU A 158 -6.52 -0.63 -6.93
CA GLU A 158 -6.22 -1.81 -7.73
C GLU A 158 -4.73 -2.16 -7.62
N MET A 159 -4.46 -3.46 -7.48
CA MET A 159 -3.09 -3.97 -7.38
C MET A 159 -2.35 -3.83 -8.71
N LEU A 160 -1.21 -3.16 -8.68
CA LEU A 160 -0.31 -3.05 -9.83
C LEU A 160 0.81 -4.09 -9.79
N THR A 161 1.49 -4.21 -8.65
CA THR A 161 2.57 -5.19 -8.46
C THR A 161 2.96 -5.35 -7.00
N LEU A 162 3.77 -6.39 -6.73
CA LEU A 162 4.43 -6.64 -5.45
C LEU A 162 5.92 -6.25 -5.54
N LEU A 163 6.38 -5.51 -4.56
CA LEU A 163 7.76 -5.04 -4.45
C LEU A 163 8.44 -5.82 -3.31
N PRO A 164 9.38 -6.71 -3.61
CA PRO A 164 10.09 -7.45 -2.56
C PRO A 164 11.05 -6.53 -1.81
N PRO A 165 11.15 -6.65 -0.46
CA PRO A 165 11.95 -5.73 0.36
C PRO A 165 13.48 -5.91 0.22
N ILE A 166 13.90 -6.87 -0.61
CA ILE A 166 15.32 -7.09 -0.94
C ILE A 166 15.83 -6.12 -2.01
N LEU A 167 14.95 -5.43 -2.70
CA LEU A 167 15.34 -4.42 -3.69
C LEU A 167 15.90 -3.20 -2.97
N ASP A 168 16.90 -2.57 -3.61
CA ASP A 168 17.34 -1.24 -3.18
C ASP A 168 16.32 -0.15 -3.56
N THR A 169 16.49 1.02 -2.97
CA THR A 169 15.59 2.16 -3.13
C THR A 169 15.49 2.63 -4.59
N ASP A 170 16.63 2.75 -5.29
CA ASP A 170 16.67 3.21 -6.68
C ASP A 170 15.93 2.27 -7.60
N ARG A 171 16.14 0.96 -7.45
CA ARG A 171 15.46 -0.06 -8.25
C ARG A 171 13.97 -0.11 -7.96
N THR A 172 13.58 0.04 -6.69
CA THR A 172 12.18 0.11 -6.29
C THR A 172 11.49 1.33 -6.92
N ALA A 173 12.10 2.51 -6.83
CA ALA A 173 11.59 3.73 -7.45
C ALA A 173 11.49 3.60 -8.99
N GLU A 174 12.46 2.96 -9.65
CA GLU A 174 12.42 2.68 -11.09
C GLU A 174 11.20 1.82 -11.47
N ILE A 175 10.93 0.76 -10.72
CA ILE A 175 9.77 -0.12 -10.95
C ILE A 175 8.47 0.65 -10.75
N VAL A 176 8.32 1.37 -9.64
CA VAL A 176 7.13 2.18 -9.35
C VAL A 176 6.88 3.18 -10.50
N ARG A 177 7.90 3.89 -10.92
CA ARG A 177 7.84 4.85 -12.03
C ARG A 177 7.37 4.21 -13.34
N ALA A 178 7.84 2.99 -13.62
CA ALA A 178 7.45 2.25 -14.82
C ALA A 178 5.96 1.87 -14.82
N TYR A 179 5.41 1.51 -13.66
CA TYR A 179 3.98 1.19 -13.51
C TYR A 179 3.08 2.44 -13.55
N LEU A 180 3.56 3.58 -13.05
CA LEU A 180 2.80 4.82 -13.00
C LEU A 180 2.92 5.66 -14.28
N ALA A 181 3.81 5.29 -15.20
CA ALA A 181 3.93 5.96 -16.49
C ALA A 181 2.63 5.82 -17.30
N PRO A 182 2.19 6.88 -18.01
CA PRO A 182 1.04 6.78 -18.89
C PRO A 182 1.23 5.63 -19.89
N GLN A 183 0.27 4.72 -19.95
CA GLN A 183 0.23 3.68 -20.96
C GLN A 183 -0.11 4.34 -22.29
N GLY A 184 0.88 4.46 -23.19
CA GLY A 184 0.78 5.12 -24.47
C GLY A 184 -0.12 4.38 -25.50
#